data_215f8c30d645a861d2a6445b44932d90
#
_entry.id   215f8c30d645a861d2a6445b44932d90
#
_cell.length_a   1.000
_cell.length_b   1.000
_cell.length_c   1.000
_cell.angle_alpha   90.00
_cell.angle_beta   90.00
_cell.angle_gamma   90.00
#
_symmetry.space_group_name_H-M   'P 1'
#
loop_
_entity.id
_entity.type
_entity.pdbx_description
1 polymer ?
#
loop_
_entity_poly.entity_id
_entity_poly.type
_entity_poly.pdbx_seq_one_letter_code
_entity_poly.pdbx_strand_id
1 'polypeptide(L)'
;TGLALMLLDDRTGRYVSYVAMGGNDLLSPDAVRKAMDENEFDMVVMQLEMPLETVYQTYELAREKGIPVFLDAGPAMKIPLERLKGLFILSPNEAETEALTGICIDSNENALKAAKWLYDEVSPQYVILKMGERGALLYNGTEAKFIECFKVKAVDSTAAGDTFGAALAIRLCKGSKIEDAILFAHAAAGICVSRLGAQTSIPTEKEVEDFLTERIGGVL
;
A
#
# COMPACT_ATOMS: atom_id res chain seq x y z
N THR A 1 14.53 -4.20 -16.90
CA THR A 1 13.75 -3.19 -16.20
C THR A 1 12.35 -3.14 -16.77
N GLY A 2 11.35 -3.13 -15.91
CA GLY A 2 9.97 -2.87 -16.32
C GLY A 2 9.81 -1.42 -16.81
N LEU A 3 8.78 -1.18 -17.61
CA LEU A 3 8.43 0.13 -18.12
C LEU A 3 6.92 0.35 -17.99
N ALA A 4 6.52 1.46 -17.39
CA ALA A 4 5.13 1.90 -17.37
C ALA A 4 4.95 3.14 -18.24
N LEU A 5 4.06 3.05 -19.24
CA LEU A 5 3.61 4.18 -20.02
C LEU A 5 2.32 4.73 -19.42
N MET A 6 2.38 5.94 -18.90
CA MET A 6 1.24 6.63 -18.29
C MET A 6 0.53 7.48 -19.33
N LEU A 7 -0.74 7.22 -19.59
CA LEU A 7 -1.60 8.05 -20.41
C LEU A 7 -2.55 8.85 -19.51
N LEU A 8 -2.31 10.14 -19.40
CA LEU A 8 -3.09 11.05 -18.58
C LEU A 8 -4.22 11.67 -19.42
N ASP A 9 -5.46 11.62 -18.90
CA ASP A 9 -6.56 12.42 -19.42
C ASP A 9 -6.51 13.81 -18.74
N ASP A 10 -6.12 14.82 -19.48
CA ASP A 10 -5.95 16.21 -19.01
C ASP A 10 -7.25 16.88 -18.54
N ARG A 11 -8.43 16.32 -18.93
CA ARG A 11 -9.74 16.85 -18.53
C ARG A 11 -10.21 16.29 -17.17
N THR A 12 -9.84 15.05 -16.86
CA THR A 12 -10.34 14.34 -15.68
C THR A 12 -9.26 14.09 -14.63
N GLY A 13 -7.98 14.28 -14.96
CA GLY A 13 -6.84 13.92 -14.12
C GLY A 13 -6.66 12.40 -13.92
N ARG A 14 -7.47 11.59 -14.60
CA ARG A 14 -7.36 10.14 -14.54
C ARG A 14 -6.26 9.66 -15.49
N TYR A 15 -5.62 8.56 -15.13
CA TYR A 15 -4.61 7.95 -15.99
C TYR A 15 -4.91 6.46 -16.21
N VAL A 16 -4.37 5.96 -17.30
CA VAL A 16 -4.24 4.52 -17.60
C VAL A 16 -2.76 4.22 -17.75
N SER A 17 -2.28 3.17 -17.09
CA SER A 17 -0.91 2.70 -17.25
C SER A 17 -0.87 1.45 -18.13
N TYR A 18 0.04 1.46 -19.09
CA TYR A 18 0.43 0.28 -19.85
C TYR A 18 1.79 -0.20 -19.33
N VAL A 19 1.79 -1.35 -18.67
CA VAL A 19 2.99 -1.88 -18.02
C VAL A 19 3.59 -3.00 -18.88
N ALA A 20 4.85 -2.84 -19.28
CA ALA A 20 5.68 -3.92 -19.77
C ALA A 20 6.53 -4.42 -18.60
N MET A 21 6.25 -5.61 -18.11
CA MET A 21 6.86 -6.17 -16.89
C MET A 21 8.39 -6.28 -17.00
N GLY A 22 8.91 -6.64 -18.16
CA GLY A 22 10.36 -6.68 -18.39
C GLY A 22 11.10 -7.51 -17.37
N GLY A 23 12.03 -6.90 -16.64
CA GLY A 23 12.80 -7.58 -15.59
C GLY A 23 11.97 -8.04 -14.40
N ASN A 24 10.79 -7.46 -14.16
CA ASN A 24 9.92 -7.88 -13.06
C ASN A 24 9.43 -9.32 -13.24
N ASP A 25 9.14 -9.73 -14.50
CA ASP A 25 8.74 -11.11 -14.82
C ASP A 25 9.87 -12.14 -14.60
N LEU A 26 11.10 -11.68 -14.47
CA LEU A 26 12.27 -12.53 -14.25
C LEU A 26 12.64 -12.67 -12.77
N LEU A 27 11.95 -11.98 -11.87
CA LEU A 27 12.21 -12.10 -10.44
C LEU A 27 11.79 -13.50 -9.97
N SER A 28 12.78 -14.32 -9.67
CA SER A 28 12.56 -15.69 -9.23
C SER A 28 12.52 -15.80 -7.70
N PRO A 29 11.82 -16.81 -7.15
CA PRO A 29 11.86 -17.10 -5.72
C PRO A 29 13.27 -17.35 -5.19
N ASP A 30 14.16 -17.95 -5.99
CA ASP A 30 15.55 -18.20 -5.59
C ASP A 30 16.34 -16.91 -5.41
N ALA A 31 16.09 -15.89 -6.24
CA ALA A 31 16.72 -14.58 -6.10
C ALA A 31 16.27 -13.90 -4.79
N VAL A 32 14.98 -14.01 -4.45
CA VAL A 32 14.43 -13.50 -3.19
C VAL A 32 15.02 -14.26 -2.00
N ARG A 33 15.05 -15.57 -2.06
CA ARG A 33 15.65 -16.42 -1.01
C ARG A 33 17.10 -16.04 -0.74
N LYS A 34 17.89 -15.90 -1.79
CA LYS A 34 19.29 -15.48 -1.68
C LYS A 34 19.40 -14.11 -0.98
N ALA A 35 18.60 -13.13 -1.37
CA ALA A 35 18.62 -11.82 -0.75
C ALA A 35 18.25 -11.87 0.74
N MET A 36 17.26 -12.69 1.11
CA MET A 36 16.83 -12.86 2.51
C MET A 36 17.78 -13.71 3.35
N ASP A 37 18.63 -14.53 2.73
CA ASP A 37 19.64 -15.30 3.44
C ASP A 37 20.93 -14.50 3.67
N GLU A 38 21.21 -13.54 2.79
CA GLU A 38 22.39 -12.67 2.86
C GLU A 38 22.19 -11.38 3.67
N ASN A 39 20.92 -11.02 4.00
CA ASN A 39 20.62 -9.77 4.68
C ASN A 39 19.54 -9.96 5.75
N GLU A 40 19.49 -9.02 6.71
CA GLU A 40 18.43 -8.90 7.70
C GLU A 40 17.42 -7.83 7.26
N PHE A 41 16.14 -8.10 7.49
CA PHE A 41 15.05 -7.18 7.14
C PHE A 41 14.05 -7.08 8.28
N ASP A 42 13.60 -5.86 8.57
CA ASP A 42 12.56 -5.60 9.58
C ASP A 42 11.15 -5.88 9.02
N MET A 43 10.96 -5.74 7.72
CA MET A 43 9.68 -5.94 7.03
C MET A 43 9.90 -6.23 5.55
N VAL A 44 9.04 -7.04 4.97
CA VAL A 44 8.91 -7.19 3.51
C VAL A 44 7.72 -6.37 3.05
N VAL A 45 7.94 -5.44 2.13
CA VAL A 45 6.90 -4.69 1.42
C VAL A 45 6.88 -5.15 -0.02
N MET A 46 5.74 -5.59 -0.50
CA MET A 46 5.61 -6.09 -1.87
C MET A 46 4.26 -5.71 -2.49
N GLN A 47 4.23 -5.71 -3.82
CA GLN A 47 3.04 -5.56 -4.65
C GLN A 47 2.81 -6.83 -5.48
N LEU A 48 1.82 -6.78 -6.38
CA LEU A 48 1.52 -7.87 -7.33
C LEU A 48 2.18 -7.63 -8.72
N GLU A 49 3.26 -6.85 -8.77
CA GLU A 49 3.98 -6.49 -10.00
C GLU A 49 5.18 -7.40 -10.27
N MET A 50 5.07 -8.65 -9.89
CA MET A 50 6.02 -9.74 -10.18
C MET A 50 5.25 -11.05 -10.39
N PRO A 51 5.88 -12.14 -10.82
CA PRO A 51 5.19 -13.42 -10.97
C PRO A 51 4.49 -13.82 -9.66
N LEU A 52 3.22 -14.19 -9.75
CA LEU A 52 2.39 -14.48 -8.58
C LEU A 52 2.98 -15.59 -7.69
N GLU A 53 3.65 -16.58 -8.31
CA GLU A 53 4.35 -17.61 -7.56
C GLU A 53 5.51 -17.03 -6.73
N THR A 54 6.21 -16.01 -7.27
CA THR A 54 7.26 -15.31 -6.52
C THR A 54 6.66 -14.55 -5.32
N VAL A 55 5.48 -13.92 -5.49
CA VAL A 55 4.75 -13.28 -4.38
C VAL A 55 4.47 -14.29 -3.26
N TYR A 56 3.90 -15.46 -3.60
CA TYR A 56 3.54 -16.47 -2.61
C TYR A 56 4.77 -17.05 -1.91
N GLN A 57 5.82 -17.38 -2.65
CA GLN A 57 7.03 -17.93 -2.06
C GLN A 57 7.81 -16.89 -1.23
N THR A 58 7.76 -15.62 -1.63
CA THR A 58 8.31 -14.52 -0.81
C THR A 58 7.58 -14.44 0.53
N TYR A 59 6.24 -14.51 0.51
CA TYR A 59 5.45 -14.50 1.73
C TYR A 59 5.76 -15.70 2.62
N GLU A 60 5.79 -16.91 2.05
CA GLU A 60 6.11 -18.15 2.78
C GLU A 60 7.48 -18.08 3.44
N LEU A 61 8.49 -17.61 2.70
CA LEU A 61 9.86 -17.46 3.20
C LEU A 61 9.96 -16.40 4.31
N ALA A 62 9.30 -15.25 4.14
CA ALA A 62 9.28 -14.20 5.17
C ALA A 62 8.61 -14.71 6.45
N ARG A 63 7.51 -15.45 6.33
CA ARG A 63 6.81 -16.08 7.45
C ARG A 63 7.70 -17.10 8.19
N GLU A 64 8.44 -17.95 7.47
CA GLU A 64 9.41 -18.90 8.05
C GLU A 64 10.49 -18.17 8.85
N LYS A 65 10.92 -17.01 8.40
CA LYS A 65 11.93 -16.17 9.06
C LYS A 65 11.36 -15.25 10.15
N GLY A 66 10.03 -15.23 10.34
CA GLY A 66 9.37 -14.36 11.31
C GLY A 66 9.36 -12.88 10.90
N ILE A 67 9.55 -12.57 9.61
CA ILE A 67 9.57 -11.21 9.07
C ILE A 67 8.14 -10.80 8.71
N PRO A 68 7.60 -9.68 9.23
CA PRO A 68 6.27 -9.20 8.88
C PRO A 68 6.19 -8.83 7.39
N VAL A 69 5.05 -9.16 6.77
CA VAL A 69 4.82 -8.86 5.35
C VAL A 69 3.68 -7.88 5.19
N PHE A 70 3.96 -6.80 4.49
CA PHE A 70 3.01 -5.81 4.02
C PHE A 70 2.77 -6.02 2.52
N LEU A 71 1.57 -6.42 2.13
CA LEU A 71 1.15 -6.53 0.74
C LEU A 71 0.28 -5.32 0.35
N ASP A 72 0.80 -4.47 -0.53
CA ASP A 72 0.01 -3.53 -1.32
C ASP A 72 -0.53 -4.28 -2.55
N ALA A 73 -1.85 -4.44 -2.65
CA ALA A 73 -2.48 -5.38 -3.59
C ALA A 73 -2.59 -4.83 -5.03
N GLY A 74 -1.72 -3.92 -5.41
CA GLY A 74 -1.62 -3.37 -6.77
C GLY A 74 -0.78 -4.23 -7.72
N PRO A 75 -1.14 -4.28 -9.01
CA PRO A 75 -2.33 -3.70 -9.65
C PRO A 75 -3.62 -4.49 -9.36
N ALA A 76 -4.77 -3.84 -9.64
CA ALA A 76 -6.08 -4.44 -9.45
C ALA A 76 -6.26 -5.72 -10.26
N MET A 77 -6.23 -6.85 -9.58
CA MET A 77 -6.38 -8.18 -10.16
C MET A 77 -6.98 -9.17 -9.16
N LYS A 78 -7.70 -10.16 -9.67
CA LYS A 78 -8.19 -11.26 -8.84
C LYS A 78 -7.09 -12.31 -8.67
N ILE A 79 -6.75 -12.63 -7.44
CA ILE A 79 -5.77 -13.66 -7.10
C ILE A 79 -6.33 -14.63 -6.06
N PRO A 80 -5.83 -15.87 -6.00
CA PRO A 80 -6.07 -16.79 -4.87
C PRO A 80 -5.45 -16.20 -3.58
N LEU A 81 -6.28 -16.01 -2.54
CA LEU A 81 -5.84 -15.41 -1.27
C LEU A 81 -5.40 -16.45 -0.22
N GLU A 82 -5.67 -17.72 -0.45
CA GLU A 82 -5.48 -18.79 0.54
C GLU A 82 -4.03 -18.94 1.00
N ARG A 83 -3.07 -18.67 0.11
CA ARG A 83 -1.63 -18.76 0.40
C ARG A 83 -1.08 -17.52 1.13
N LEU A 84 -1.89 -16.46 1.27
CA LEU A 84 -1.51 -15.20 1.93
C LEU A 84 -2.09 -15.07 3.34
N LYS A 85 -2.60 -16.17 3.91
CA LYS A 85 -3.20 -16.15 5.25
C LYS A 85 -2.19 -15.78 6.34
N GLY A 86 -2.55 -14.77 7.15
CA GLY A 86 -1.73 -14.30 8.25
C GLY A 86 -0.75 -13.17 7.88
N LEU A 87 -0.96 -12.47 6.77
CA LEU A 87 -0.22 -11.25 6.46
C LEU A 87 -0.21 -10.28 7.66
N PHE A 88 0.84 -9.50 7.80
CA PHE A 88 0.85 -8.39 8.75
C PHE A 88 -0.08 -7.29 8.29
N ILE A 89 0.07 -6.82 7.04
CA ILE A 89 -0.83 -5.82 6.45
C ILE A 89 -1.26 -6.27 5.05
N LEU A 90 -2.57 -6.15 4.76
CA LEU A 90 -3.13 -6.17 3.42
C LEU A 90 -3.71 -4.78 3.13
N SER A 91 -3.15 -4.09 2.12
CA SER A 91 -3.49 -2.70 1.82
C SER A 91 -3.91 -2.49 0.37
N PRO A 92 -5.15 -2.84 0.02
CA PRO A 92 -5.69 -2.51 -1.30
C PRO A 92 -6.20 -1.06 -1.37
N ASN A 93 -6.27 -0.51 -2.58
CA ASN A 93 -7.09 0.65 -2.89
C ASN A 93 -8.52 0.23 -3.30
N GLU A 94 -9.37 1.17 -3.71
CA GLU A 94 -10.78 0.91 -4.07
C GLU A 94 -10.88 -0.07 -5.25
N ALA A 95 -10.11 0.13 -6.33
CA ALA A 95 -10.13 -0.73 -7.51
C ALA A 95 -9.56 -2.13 -7.23
N GLU A 96 -8.49 -2.20 -6.45
CA GLU A 96 -7.87 -3.46 -6.00
C GLU A 96 -8.82 -4.23 -5.09
N THR A 97 -9.51 -3.52 -4.19
CA THR A 97 -10.53 -4.13 -3.32
C THR A 97 -11.67 -4.70 -4.14
N GLU A 98 -12.18 -3.96 -5.12
CA GLU A 98 -13.25 -4.44 -6.00
C GLU A 98 -12.80 -5.67 -6.82
N ALA A 99 -11.57 -5.67 -7.33
CA ALA A 99 -11.03 -6.81 -8.06
C ALA A 99 -10.90 -8.06 -7.19
N LEU A 100 -10.48 -7.92 -5.93
CA LEU A 100 -10.33 -9.01 -4.99
C LEU A 100 -11.66 -9.55 -4.47
N THR A 101 -12.61 -8.65 -4.15
CA THR A 101 -13.83 -8.99 -3.40
C THR A 101 -15.10 -9.01 -4.25
N GLY A 102 -15.11 -8.32 -5.40
CA GLY A 102 -16.32 -8.03 -6.18
C GLY A 102 -17.21 -6.95 -5.56
N ILE A 103 -16.77 -6.26 -4.51
CA ILE A 103 -17.52 -5.21 -3.80
C ILE A 103 -17.02 -3.84 -4.25
N CYS A 104 -17.88 -3.05 -4.87
CA CYS A 104 -17.58 -1.66 -5.24
C CYS A 104 -17.53 -0.76 -4.00
N ILE A 105 -16.49 0.08 -3.88
CA ILE A 105 -16.23 0.92 -2.70
C ILE A 105 -16.81 2.33 -2.90
N ASP A 106 -18.11 2.42 -3.05
CA ASP A 106 -18.87 3.66 -3.24
C ASP A 106 -19.34 4.31 -1.93
N SER A 107 -19.27 3.57 -0.82
CA SER A 107 -19.73 4.00 0.51
C SER A 107 -18.85 3.45 1.62
N ASN A 108 -18.93 4.06 2.82
CA ASN A 108 -18.26 3.55 4.00
C ASN A 108 -18.80 2.18 4.44
N GLU A 109 -20.08 1.91 4.19
CA GLU A 109 -20.70 0.62 4.46
C GLU A 109 -20.08 -0.48 3.58
N ASN A 110 -19.96 -0.24 2.28
CA ASN A 110 -19.31 -1.16 1.35
C ASN A 110 -17.81 -1.32 1.64
N ALA A 111 -17.12 -0.25 2.03
CA ALA A 111 -15.72 -0.32 2.46
C ALA A 111 -15.56 -1.25 3.68
N LEU A 112 -16.43 -1.11 4.69
CA LEU A 112 -16.40 -1.97 5.88
C LEU A 112 -16.75 -3.42 5.53
N LYS A 113 -17.73 -3.64 4.66
CA LYS A 113 -18.10 -4.98 4.19
C LYS A 113 -16.94 -5.66 3.47
N ALA A 114 -16.25 -4.93 2.59
CA ALA A 114 -15.09 -5.44 1.86
C ALA A 114 -13.90 -5.72 2.79
N ALA A 115 -13.63 -4.82 3.75
CA ALA A 115 -12.56 -5.02 4.72
C ALA A 115 -12.78 -6.26 5.59
N LYS A 116 -14.02 -6.51 6.03
CA LYS A 116 -14.41 -7.73 6.76
C LYS A 116 -14.22 -8.98 5.90
N TRP A 117 -14.66 -8.93 4.65
CA TRP A 117 -14.49 -10.06 3.73
C TRP A 117 -13.01 -10.39 3.52
N LEU A 118 -12.16 -9.38 3.27
CA LEU A 118 -10.71 -9.56 3.14
C LEU A 118 -10.08 -10.12 4.42
N TYR A 119 -10.55 -9.65 5.57
CA TYR A 119 -10.09 -10.16 6.86
C TYR A 119 -10.45 -11.64 7.05
N ASP A 120 -11.68 -12.03 6.72
CA ASP A 120 -12.15 -13.41 6.86
C ASP A 120 -11.38 -14.37 5.92
N GLU A 121 -11.03 -13.92 4.71
CA GLU A 121 -10.28 -14.72 3.73
C GLU A 121 -8.80 -14.84 4.05
N VAL A 122 -8.14 -13.76 4.52
CA VAL A 122 -6.68 -13.68 4.67
C VAL A 122 -6.25 -13.71 6.13
N SER A 123 -7.10 -13.32 7.05
CA SER A 123 -6.80 -13.15 8.48
C SER A 123 -5.52 -12.34 8.74
N PRO A 124 -5.34 -11.19 8.09
CA PRO A 124 -4.17 -10.36 8.32
C PRO A 124 -4.27 -9.70 9.69
N GLN A 125 -3.17 -9.20 10.24
CA GLN A 125 -3.27 -8.40 11.46
C GLN A 125 -4.03 -7.10 11.20
N TYR A 126 -3.84 -6.49 10.03
CA TYR A 126 -4.56 -5.28 9.61
C TYR A 126 -4.98 -5.35 8.14
N VAL A 127 -6.21 -4.96 7.85
CA VAL A 127 -6.65 -4.51 6.53
C VAL A 127 -6.63 -2.99 6.52
N ILE A 128 -5.93 -2.38 5.56
CA ILE A 128 -5.87 -0.93 5.38
C ILE A 128 -6.39 -0.60 3.98
N LEU A 129 -7.69 -0.33 3.87
CA LEU A 129 -8.32 -0.01 2.59
C LEU A 129 -8.10 1.48 2.29
N LYS A 130 -7.33 1.77 1.24
CA LYS A 130 -7.03 3.13 0.77
C LYS A 130 -8.20 3.66 -0.06
N MET A 131 -8.76 4.83 0.29
CA MET A 131 -9.96 5.40 -0.35
C MET A 131 -9.71 6.81 -0.91
N GLY A 132 -8.51 7.06 -1.41
CA GLY A 132 -8.12 8.34 -1.99
C GLY A 132 -8.36 9.51 -1.03
N GLU A 133 -9.10 10.53 -1.47
CA GLU A 133 -9.38 11.72 -0.66
C GLU A 133 -10.30 11.46 0.55
N ARG A 134 -10.92 10.28 0.62
CA ARG A 134 -11.70 9.84 1.80
C ARG A 134 -10.82 9.27 2.92
N GLY A 135 -9.51 9.17 2.70
CA GLY A 135 -8.56 8.62 3.67
C GLY A 135 -8.43 7.10 3.60
N ALA A 136 -8.36 6.43 4.73
CA ALA A 136 -8.23 4.98 4.82
C ALA A 136 -9.16 4.38 5.88
N LEU A 137 -9.62 3.15 5.63
CA LEU A 137 -10.26 2.31 6.62
C LEU A 137 -9.24 1.33 7.18
N LEU A 138 -8.95 1.42 8.47
CA LEU A 138 -8.21 0.43 9.24
C LEU A 138 -9.20 -0.56 9.85
N TYR A 139 -8.96 -1.88 9.64
CA TYR A 139 -9.73 -2.96 10.25
C TYR A 139 -8.81 -4.06 10.77
N ASN A 140 -9.01 -4.51 12.01
CA ASN A 140 -8.18 -5.52 12.70
C ASN A 140 -8.94 -6.80 13.07
N GLY A 141 -10.11 -7.02 12.49
CA GLY A 141 -10.97 -8.16 12.80
C GLY A 141 -12.04 -7.86 13.87
N THR A 142 -11.82 -6.88 14.72
CA THR A 142 -12.78 -6.49 15.78
C THR A 142 -13.21 -5.03 15.66
N GLU A 143 -12.27 -4.15 15.37
CA GLU A 143 -12.48 -2.71 15.32
C GLU A 143 -12.27 -2.19 13.89
N ALA A 144 -13.11 -1.22 13.51
CA ALA A 144 -13.01 -0.50 12.26
C ALA A 144 -12.86 1.00 12.55
N LYS A 145 -11.82 1.62 11.97
CA LYS A 145 -11.54 3.04 12.17
C LYS A 145 -11.30 3.71 10.81
N PHE A 146 -12.12 4.71 10.50
CA PHE A 146 -11.89 5.58 9.35
C PHE A 146 -10.91 6.68 9.77
N ILE A 147 -9.78 6.77 9.07
CA ILE A 147 -8.71 7.75 9.31
C ILE A 147 -8.72 8.70 8.12
N GLU A 148 -9.10 9.95 8.36
CA GLU A 148 -9.17 10.97 7.32
C GLU A 148 -7.78 11.34 6.81
N CYS A 149 -7.67 11.67 5.52
CA CYS A 149 -6.45 12.22 4.96
C CYS A 149 -6.44 13.75 5.02
N PHE A 150 -5.29 14.35 4.74
CA PHE A 150 -5.14 15.80 4.69
C PHE A 150 -5.67 16.34 3.36
N LYS A 151 -6.47 17.40 3.41
CA LYS A 151 -6.93 18.11 2.21
C LYS A 151 -5.77 18.86 1.57
N VAL A 152 -5.43 18.50 0.35
CA VAL A 152 -4.38 19.09 -0.46
C VAL A 152 -4.88 19.36 -1.88
N LYS A 153 -4.21 20.24 -2.61
CA LYS A 153 -4.50 20.41 -4.04
C LYS A 153 -3.70 19.38 -4.81
N ALA A 154 -4.38 18.35 -5.30
CA ALA A 154 -3.74 17.32 -6.13
C ALA A 154 -3.32 17.91 -7.48
N VAL A 155 -2.11 17.54 -7.92
CA VAL A 155 -1.47 17.88 -9.21
C VAL A 155 -1.27 16.59 -10.01
N ASP A 156 -0.70 15.55 -9.36
CA ASP A 156 -0.38 14.28 -9.99
C ASP A 156 -0.50 13.16 -8.94
N SER A 157 -1.32 12.16 -9.19
CA SER A 157 -1.52 11.05 -8.24
C SER A 157 -0.52 9.90 -8.42
N THR A 158 0.42 10.02 -9.35
CA THR A 158 1.47 9.02 -9.57
C THR A 158 2.29 8.80 -8.29
N ALA A 159 2.57 7.55 -7.95
CA ALA A 159 3.31 7.11 -6.78
C ALA A 159 2.68 7.46 -5.40
N ALA A 160 1.42 7.89 -5.35
CA ALA A 160 0.75 8.18 -4.08
C ALA A 160 0.61 6.92 -3.20
N GLY A 161 0.23 5.78 -3.80
CA GLY A 161 0.13 4.49 -3.12
C GLY A 161 1.49 3.99 -2.62
N ASP A 162 2.51 4.07 -3.46
CA ASP A 162 3.88 3.67 -3.12
C ASP A 162 4.44 4.51 -1.98
N THR A 163 4.22 5.83 -2.05
CA THR A 163 4.63 6.77 -0.99
C THR A 163 3.91 6.48 0.33
N PHE A 164 2.60 6.23 0.26
CA PHE A 164 1.81 5.84 1.45
C PHE A 164 2.35 4.54 2.05
N GLY A 165 2.53 3.49 1.25
CA GLY A 165 3.00 2.19 1.71
C GLY A 165 4.40 2.25 2.31
N ALA A 166 5.33 2.95 1.66
CA ALA A 166 6.70 3.11 2.14
C ALA A 166 6.76 3.91 3.46
N ALA A 167 6.02 5.03 3.55
CA ALA A 167 5.95 5.85 4.76
C ALA A 167 5.35 5.08 5.93
N LEU A 168 4.26 4.33 5.70
CA LEU A 168 3.63 3.47 6.68
C LEU A 168 4.61 2.41 7.21
N ALA A 169 5.27 1.68 6.31
CA ALA A 169 6.22 0.64 6.67
C ALA A 169 7.39 1.19 7.51
N ILE A 170 7.99 2.31 7.10
CA ILE A 170 9.09 2.96 7.82
C ILE A 170 8.66 3.35 9.24
N ARG A 171 7.48 3.95 9.41
CA ARG A 171 6.99 4.37 10.73
C ARG A 171 6.71 3.18 11.64
N LEU A 172 6.17 2.09 11.09
CA LEU A 172 5.94 0.86 11.86
C LEU A 172 7.26 0.20 12.28
N CYS A 173 8.26 0.13 11.41
CA CYS A 173 9.59 -0.37 11.76
C CYS A 173 10.28 0.51 12.83
N LYS A 174 9.95 1.81 12.90
CA LYS A 174 10.39 2.71 13.99
C LYS A 174 9.56 2.59 15.27
N GLY A 175 8.56 1.70 15.33
CA GLY A 175 7.76 1.43 16.53
C GLY A 175 6.55 2.33 16.73
N SER A 176 6.12 3.08 15.71
CA SER A 176 4.89 3.88 15.78
C SER A 176 3.65 2.99 15.91
N LYS A 177 2.60 3.50 16.57
CA LYS A 177 1.29 2.86 16.55
C LYS A 177 0.71 2.89 15.13
N ILE A 178 -0.15 1.93 14.81
CA ILE A 178 -0.69 1.78 13.46
C ILE A 178 -1.45 3.03 12.98
N GLU A 179 -2.23 3.66 13.84
CA GLU A 179 -2.99 4.86 13.49
C GLU A 179 -2.08 6.06 13.21
N ASP A 180 -1.04 6.25 14.03
CA ASP A 180 -0.07 7.33 13.87
C ASP A 180 0.75 7.12 12.57
N ALA A 181 1.10 5.86 12.28
CA ALA A 181 1.79 5.50 11.06
C ALA A 181 0.92 5.74 9.80
N ILE A 182 -0.39 5.45 9.86
CA ILE A 182 -1.33 5.75 8.78
C ILE A 182 -1.45 7.26 8.58
N LEU A 183 -1.54 8.04 9.65
CA LEU A 183 -1.65 9.50 9.56
C LEU A 183 -0.38 10.11 8.95
N PHE A 184 0.80 9.62 9.34
CA PHE A 184 2.08 9.99 8.74
C PHE A 184 2.11 9.64 7.24
N ALA A 185 1.64 8.43 6.87
CA ALA A 185 1.56 7.99 5.49
C ALA A 185 0.58 8.84 4.66
N HIS A 186 -0.54 9.28 5.23
CA HIS A 186 -1.44 10.24 4.59
C HIS A 186 -0.78 11.59 4.34
N ALA A 187 0.03 12.09 5.27
CA ALA A 187 0.77 13.33 5.07
C ALA A 187 1.80 13.18 3.94
N ALA A 188 2.55 12.09 3.93
CA ALA A 188 3.52 11.79 2.88
C ALA A 188 2.86 11.69 1.50
N ALA A 189 1.77 10.92 1.38
CA ALA A 189 1.00 10.81 0.14
C ALA A 189 0.36 12.15 -0.27
N GLY A 190 -0.12 12.96 0.68
CA GLY A 190 -0.66 14.29 0.43
C GLY A 190 0.39 15.24 -0.17
N ILE A 191 1.61 15.23 0.34
CA ILE A 191 2.72 15.99 -0.24
C ILE A 191 3.06 15.46 -1.65
N CYS A 192 3.16 14.14 -1.81
CA CYS A 192 3.45 13.49 -3.08
C CYS A 192 2.45 13.94 -4.16
N VAL A 193 1.13 13.82 -3.94
CA VAL A 193 0.12 14.17 -4.94
C VAL A 193 0.07 15.67 -5.24
N SER A 194 0.64 16.53 -4.42
CA SER A 194 0.73 17.98 -4.65
C SER A 194 1.86 18.38 -5.59
N ARG A 195 2.68 17.43 -6.03
CA ARG A 195 3.88 17.61 -6.87
C ARG A 195 3.74 16.81 -8.16
N LEU A 196 4.47 17.23 -9.20
CA LEU A 196 4.50 16.51 -10.47
C LEU A 196 5.58 15.43 -10.45
N GLY A 197 5.25 14.25 -11.01
CA GLY A 197 6.16 13.14 -11.24
C GLY A 197 6.12 12.06 -10.14
N ALA A 198 6.80 10.94 -10.37
CA ALA A 198 6.86 9.79 -9.48
C ALA A 198 7.93 10.00 -8.38
N GLN A 199 9.18 9.60 -8.61
CA GLN A 199 10.24 9.72 -7.61
C GLN A 199 10.51 11.16 -7.15
N THR A 200 10.36 12.14 -8.05
CA THR A 200 10.58 13.56 -7.75
C THR A 200 9.52 14.17 -6.84
N SER A 201 8.37 13.53 -6.71
CA SER A 201 7.26 13.97 -5.84
C SER A 201 7.36 13.43 -4.41
N ILE A 202 8.13 12.36 -4.19
CA ILE A 202 8.25 11.70 -2.87
C ILE A 202 8.92 12.67 -1.87
N PRO A 203 8.26 12.94 -0.73
CA PRO A 203 8.82 13.82 0.29
C PRO A 203 9.92 13.14 1.11
N THR A 204 10.79 13.93 1.67
CA THR A 204 11.67 13.52 2.77
C THR A 204 10.88 13.37 4.07
N GLU A 205 11.40 12.60 5.02
CA GLU A 205 10.80 12.46 6.36
C GLU A 205 10.59 13.83 7.04
N LYS A 206 11.60 14.71 6.94
CA LYS A 206 11.53 16.07 7.48
C LYS A 206 10.38 16.89 6.89
N GLU A 207 10.15 16.83 5.59
CA GLU A 207 9.04 17.54 4.96
C GLU A 207 7.68 17.04 5.47
N VAL A 208 7.56 15.73 5.75
CA VAL A 208 6.35 15.16 6.32
C VAL A 208 6.15 15.63 7.78
N GLU A 209 7.20 15.65 8.57
CA GLU A 209 7.17 16.15 9.96
C GLU A 209 6.81 17.64 10.02
N ASP A 210 7.40 18.46 9.17
CA ASP A 210 7.09 19.89 9.06
C ASP A 210 5.61 20.09 8.66
N PHE A 211 5.11 19.32 7.67
CA PHE A 211 3.71 19.34 7.24
C PHE A 211 2.74 18.97 8.39
N LEU A 212 3.05 17.92 9.15
CA LEU A 212 2.24 17.49 10.29
C LEU A 212 2.25 18.55 11.40
N THR A 213 3.40 19.15 11.67
CA THR A 213 3.52 20.22 12.67
C THR A 213 2.63 21.42 12.33
N GLU A 214 2.60 21.82 11.05
CA GLU A 214 1.73 22.91 10.58
C GLU A 214 0.23 22.58 10.63
N ARG A 215 -0.15 21.32 10.42
CA ARG A 215 -1.56 20.90 10.27
C ARG A 215 -2.21 20.46 11.57
N ILE A 216 -1.48 19.79 12.45
CA ILE A 216 -2.01 19.21 13.70
C ILE A 216 -1.24 19.66 14.94
N GLY A 217 -0.22 20.51 14.80
CA GLY A 217 0.53 21.09 15.93
C GLY A 217 1.49 20.13 16.63
N GLY A 218 1.90 19.04 15.97
CA GLY A 218 2.84 18.09 16.56
C GLY A 218 3.36 17.05 15.57
N VAL A 219 4.46 16.40 15.94
CA VAL A 219 5.02 15.22 15.26
C VAL A 219 4.46 13.98 15.94
N LEU A 220 4.09 12.96 15.14
CA LEU A 220 3.48 11.68 15.57
C LEU A 220 4.54 10.66 15.99
#